data_6d323d236e5e15e8acad7cc70b5151b7
#
_entry.id   6d323d236e5e15e8acad7cc70b5151b7
#
_cell.length_a   1.000
_cell.length_b   1.000
_cell.length_c   1.000
_cell.angle_alpha   90.00
_cell.angle_beta   90.00
_cell.angle_gamma   90.00
#
_symmetry.space_group_name_H-M   'P 1'
#
loop_
_entity.id
_entity.type
_entity.pdbx_description
1 polymer ?
#
loop_
_entity_poly.entity_id
_entity_poly.type
_entity_poly.pdbx_seq_one_letter_code
_entity_poly.pdbx_strand_id
1 'polypeptide(L)'
;MIWMQDVAYTDYIYWQETNSFINGVASSSQNIELFFDKKVDRDSSLVIYDGKQVDLSHDHIYIDVQKEGVTQLVYILKDVDGSALEQGEKSILLDTTIPDVVVKVKNHNIMDVLPLENKETIHVEILEENLKSVEVYLDDEKMDCEGKEFDIDVTSQNHTLRILCRDVAGNEVERKIDILPIVFPECELKDALYTKENKMDLKFDGICEMPFYLKVYCGQDLCYSLDLENRDAITVDFTSNGTYTFVLEHKEYPQIKKALEGSIVYSNITPIITLQPSSKVSNEDVFVGLNWYVPYIKKAYVDVELDGIKDRHPFNEEICLKAVENKDLFYKDTFNKTGYRHH
;
A
#
# COMPACT_ATOMS: atom_id res chain seq x y z
N MET A 1 43.95 8.57 -15.61
CA MET A 1 44.44 8.04 -14.33
C MET A 1 43.61 6.79 -14.12
N ILE A 2 44.18 5.64 -14.44
CA ILE A 2 43.50 4.33 -14.34
C ILE A 2 43.51 3.97 -12.86
N TRP A 3 42.34 3.92 -12.22
CA TRP A 3 42.22 3.44 -10.84
C TRP A 3 42.54 1.95 -10.90
N MET A 4 43.63 1.52 -10.23
CA MET A 4 43.87 0.12 -9.97
C MET A 4 42.74 -0.36 -9.05
N GLN A 5 41.84 -1.19 -9.57
CA GLN A 5 40.94 -2.00 -8.75
C GLN A 5 41.80 -2.91 -7.87
N ASP A 6 41.31 -3.24 -6.66
CA ASP A 6 42.00 -4.07 -5.69
C ASP A 6 42.39 -5.42 -6.34
N VAL A 7 43.66 -5.59 -6.66
CA VAL A 7 44.19 -6.82 -7.19
C VAL A 7 44.54 -7.72 -6.03
N ALA A 8 43.90 -8.89 -5.93
CA ALA A 8 44.30 -9.90 -4.96
C ALA A 8 45.66 -10.50 -5.40
N TYR A 9 46.71 -10.09 -4.71
CA TYR A 9 48.08 -10.59 -5.00
C TYR A 9 48.30 -11.94 -4.33
N THR A 10 48.65 -12.96 -5.12
CA THR A 10 49.61 -13.96 -4.71
C THR A 10 50.96 -13.56 -5.30
N ASP A 11 52.10 -14.02 -4.76
CA ASP A 11 53.41 -13.58 -5.27
C ASP A 11 53.66 -13.86 -6.74
N TYR A 12 52.90 -14.77 -7.37
CA TYR A 12 53.14 -15.26 -8.75
C TYR A 12 51.91 -15.37 -9.65
N ILE A 13 50.68 -15.27 -9.12
CA ILE A 13 49.42 -15.30 -9.88
C ILE A 13 48.63 -14.01 -9.62
N TYR A 14 48.12 -13.37 -10.68
CA TYR A 14 47.30 -12.16 -10.65
C TYR A 14 45.99 -12.42 -11.37
N TRP A 15 44.95 -11.78 -10.91
CA TRP A 15 43.59 -11.87 -11.43
C TRP A 15 43.11 -10.48 -11.86
N GLN A 16 42.49 -10.37 -13.03
CA GLN A 16 41.91 -9.13 -13.48
C GLN A 16 40.38 -9.14 -13.28
N GLU A 17 39.83 -7.97 -12.96
CA GLU A 17 38.39 -7.79 -12.80
C GLU A 17 37.75 -8.65 -11.70
N THR A 18 38.45 -8.88 -10.61
CA THR A 18 37.99 -9.67 -9.47
C THR A 18 38.04 -8.86 -8.18
N ASN A 19 37.26 -9.29 -7.18
CA ASN A 19 37.27 -8.79 -5.82
C ASN A 19 37.95 -9.81 -4.88
N SER A 20 38.41 -9.34 -3.73
CA SER A 20 38.97 -10.24 -2.70
C SER A 20 37.87 -11.11 -2.10
N PHE A 21 38.16 -12.40 -1.98
CA PHE A 21 37.29 -13.38 -1.33
C PHE A 21 38.14 -14.27 -0.39
N ILE A 22 37.52 -15.01 0.52
CA ILE A 22 38.22 -15.84 1.48
C ILE A 22 39.10 -16.86 0.74
N ASN A 23 40.43 -16.74 0.91
CA ASN A 23 41.43 -17.56 0.25
C ASN A 23 41.33 -17.59 -1.27
N GLY A 24 40.96 -16.44 -1.89
CA GLY A 24 40.84 -16.37 -3.34
C GLY A 24 40.18 -15.09 -3.84
N VAL A 25 39.36 -15.23 -4.88
CA VAL A 25 38.75 -14.13 -5.60
C VAL A 25 37.25 -14.37 -5.81
N ALA A 26 36.50 -13.29 -5.96
CA ALA A 26 35.10 -13.29 -6.37
C ALA A 26 34.92 -12.47 -7.66
N SER A 27 34.03 -12.89 -8.53
CA SER A 27 33.74 -12.21 -9.78
C SER A 27 32.26 -12.33 -10.17
N SER A 28 31.71 -11.27 -10.72
CA SER A 28 30.43 -11.28 -11.43
C SER A 28 30.54 -11.71 -12.89
N SER A 29 31.77 -11.89 -13.40
CA SER A 29 32.03 -12.34 -14.75
C SER A 29 32.38 -13.81 -14.79
N GLN A 30 31.81 -14.54 -15.76
CA GLN A 30 32.15 -15.94 -16.02
C GLN A 30 33.59 -16.12 -16.58
N ASN A 31 34.15 -15.10 -17.23
CA ASN A 31 35.47 -15.14 -17.78
C ASN A 31 36.42 -14.36 -16.89
N ILE A 32 37.30 -15.04 -16.20
CA ILE A 32 38.30 -14.45 -15.32
C ILE A 32 39.66 -14.54 -15.97
N GLU A 33 40.32 -13.43 -16.18
CA GLU A 33 41.64 -13.38 -16.75
C GLU A 33 42.72 -13.64 -15.70
N LEU A 34 43.63 -14.53 -16.02
CA LEU A 34 44.70 -15.01 -15.17
C LEU A 34 46.05 -14.58 -15.72
N PHE A 35 46.90 -13.97 -14.91
CA PHE A 35 48.24 -13.53 -15.27
C PHE A 35 49.27 -14.17 -14.34
N PHE A 36 50.48 -14.34 -14.87
CA PHE A 36 51.59 -14.86 -14.08
C PHE A 36 52.76 -13.89 -14.02
N ASP A 37 53.50 -13.93 -12.90
CA ASP A 37 54.79 -13.25 -12.80
C ASP A 37 55.76 -13.77 -13.87
N LYS A 38 56.68 -12.90 -14.30
CA LYS A 38 57.65 -13.23 -15.33
C LYS A 38 58.63 -14.38 -14.98
N LYS A 39 58.73 -14.74 -13.70
CA LYS A 39 59.55 -15.86 -13.22
C LYS A 39 58.85 -17.21 -13.45
N VAL A 40 57.53 -17.21 -13.65
CA VAL A 40 56.79 -18.45 -13.86
C VAL A 40 57.02 -18.98 -15.25
N ASP A 41 57.62 -20.18 -15.31
CA ASP A 41 57.69 -20.96 -16.55
C ASP A 41 56.35 -21.68 -16.75
N ARG A 42 55.57 -21.19 -17.72
CA ARG A 42 54.24 -21.70 -18.01
C ARG A 42 54.23 -23.10 -18.56
N ASP A 43 55.28 -23.47 -19.29
CA ASP A 43 55.39 -24.80 -19.94
C ASP A 43 55.60 -25.93 -18.92
N SER A 44 56.27 -25.65 -17.81
CA SER A 44 56.51 -26.60 -16.72
C SER A 44 55.57 -26.46 -15.53
N SER A 45 54.74 -25.41 -15.52
CA SER A 45 53.74 -25.15 -14.47
C SER A 45 52.45 -25.89 -14.75
N LEU A 46 51.64 -26.11 -13.68
CA LEU A 46 50.36 -26.78 -13.76
C LEU A 46 49.31 -25.94 -13.05
N VAL A 47 48.19 -25.71 -13.72
CA VAL A 47 46.98 -25.10 -13.14
C VAL A 47 45.80 -26.02 -13.43
N ILE A 48 45.04 -26.35 -12.44
CA ILE A 48 43.84 -27.19 -12.51
C ILE A 48 42.66 -26.39 -12.00
N TYR A 49 41.62 -26.25 -12.81
CA TYR A 49 40.36 -25.63 -12.45
C TYR A 49 39.23 -26.64 -12.64
N ASP A 50 38.38 -26.83 -11.64
CA ASP A 50 37.28 -27.81 -11.66
C ASP A 50 37.70 -29.20 -12.19
N GLY A 51 38.87 -29.66 -11.71
CA GLY A 51 39.43 -30.97 -12.08
C GLY A 51 40.00 -31.05 -13.52
N LYS A 52 40.03 -29.95 -14.27
CA LYS A 52 40.59 -29.89 -15.64
C LYS A 52 41.84 -29.04 -15.65
N GLN A 53 42.84 -29.50 -16.44
CA GLN A 53 44.04 -28.70 -16.65
C GLN A 53 43.75 -27.50 -17.53
N VAL A 54 44.20 -26.32 -17.09
CA VAL A 54 44.13 -25.07 -17.85
C VAL A 54 45.28 -25.00 -18.81
N ASP A 55 45.00 -24.58 -20.04
CA ASP A 55 46.05 -24.39 -21.08
C ASP A 55 46.79 -23.07 -20.81
N LEU A 56 48.06 -23.15 -20.45
CA LEU A 56 48.92 -22.00 -20.14
C LEU A 56 49.75 -21.50 -21.32
N SER A 57 49.55 -22.05 -22.52
CA SER A 57 50.36 -21.73 -23.73
C SER A 57 50.09 -20.33 -24.29
N HIS A 58 48.96 -19.70 -23.94
CA HIS A 58 48.55 -18.40 -24.44
C HIS A 58 49.02 -17.25 -23.53
N ASP A 59 49.20 -16.05 -24.11
CA ASP A 59 49.55 -14.84 -23.36
C ASP A 59 48.39 -14.35 -22.49
N HIS A 60 47.16 -14.55 -22.93
CA HIS A 60 45.93 -14.28 -22.21
C HIS A 60 45.28 -15.62 -21.84
N ILE A 61 45.21 -15.88 -20.56
CA ILE A 61 44.66 -17.12 -20.03
C ILE A 61 43.35 -16.80 -19.31
N TYR A 62 42.26 -17.38 -19.78
CA TYR A 62 40.95 -17.18 -19.19
C TYR A 62 40.50 -18.46 -18.48
N ILE A 63 40.01 -18.28 -17.27
CA ILE A 63 39.25 -19.30 -16.55
C ILE A 63 37.78 -19.06 -16.88
N ASP A 64 37.17 -20.00 -17.61
CA ASP A 64 35.74 -19.99 -17.90
C ASP A 64 34.98 -20.67 -16.76
N VAL A 65 34.40 -19.86 -15.88
CA VAL A 65 33.68 -20.32 -14.69
C VAL A 65 32.22 -20.54 -15.05
N GLN A 66 31.85 -21.81 -15.25
CA GLN A 66 30.52 -22.21 -15.75
C GLN A 66 29.45 -22.33 -14.64
N LYS A 67 29.85 -22.36 -13.38
CA LYS A 67 28.94 -22.69 -12.28
C LYS A 67 28.99 -21.62 -11.21
N GLU A 68 27.81 -21.10 -10.85
CA GLU A 68 27.60 -20.24 -9.70
C GLU A 68 28.09 -20.90 -8.40
N GLY A 69 28.64 -20.09 -7.53
CA GLY A 69 29.19 -20.52 -6.26
C GLY A 69 30.69 -20.72 -6.26
N VAL A 70 31.22 -21.37 -5.24
CA VAL A 70 32.67 -21.51 -5.02
C VAL A 70 33.23 -22.73 -5.75
N THR A 71 34.29 -22.51 -6.54
CA THR A 71 35.08 -23.54 -7.18
C THR A 71 36.53 -23.39 -6.79
N GLN A 72 37.30 -24.50 -6.84
CA GLN A 72 38.73 -24.50 -6.46
C GLN A 72 39.64 -24.48 -7.70
N LEU A 73 40.65 -23.65 -7.64
CA LEU A 73 41.77 -23.63 -8.55
C LEU A 73 43.00 -24.15 -7.77
N VAL A 74 43.62 -25.21 -8.27
CA VAL A 74 44.83 -25.81 -7.71
C VAL A 74 45.99 -25.53 -8.65
N TYR A 75 47.17 -25.16 -8.13
CA TYR A 75 48.28 -24.80 -8.94
C TYR A 75 49.63 -25.30 -8.37
N ILE A 76 50.58 -25.56 -9.29
CA ILE A 76 51.99 -25.76 -9.01
C ILE A 76 52.76 -24.93 -10.03
N LEU A 77 53.40 -23.85 -9.56
CA LEU A 77 54.17 -22.92 -10.36
C LEU A 77 55.64 -23.24 -10.25
N LYS A 78 56.33 -23.22 -11.37
CA LYS A 78 57.75 -23.52 -11.45
C LYS A 78 58.51 -22.40 -12.16
N ASP A 79 59.80 -22.28 -11.85
CA ASP A 79 60.77 -21.44 -12.57
C ASP A 79 61.28 -22.15 -13.81
N VAL A 80 61.97 -21.41 -14.69
CA VAL A 80 62.60 -21.91 -15.93
C VAL A 80 63.64 -23.03 -15.70
N ASP A 81 64.19 -23.14 -14.54
CA ASP A 81 65.06 -24.24 -14.12
C ASP A 81 64.31 -25.48 -13.59
N GLY A 82 62.99 -25.43 -13.52
CA GLY A 82 62.12 -26.49 -13.02
C GLY A 82 61.95 -26.51 -11.49
N SER A 83 62.52 -25.57 -10.76
CA SER A 83 62.32 -25.44 -9.33
C SER A 83 60.91 -24.96 -9.01
N ALA A 84 60.30 -25.43 -7.91
CA ALA A 84 59.00 -24.99 -7.49
C ALA A 84 59.07 -23.56 -6.92
N LEU A 85 58.29 -22.65 -7.48
CA LEU A 85 58.11 -21.29 -6.98
C LEU A 85 57.02 -21.25 -5.92
N GLU A 86 55.84 -21.75 -6.25
CA GLU A 86 54.68 -21.78 -5.40
C GLU A 86 53.78 -22.97 -5.71
N GLN A 87 53.10 -23.47 -4.72
CA GLN A 87 52.02 -24.44 -4.91
C GLN A 87 50.89 -24.15 -3.91
N GLY A 88 49.66 -24.31 -4.33
CA GLY A 88 48.52 -24.04 -3.47
C GLY A 88 47.19 -24.25 -4.12
N GLU A 89 46.19 -23.77 -3.43
CA GLU A 89 44.83 -23.72 -3.96
C GLU A 89 44.21 -22.35 -3.65
N LYS A 90 43.35 -21.88 -4.53
CA LYS A 90 42.59 -20.65 -4.41
C LYS A 90 41.12 -20.92 -4.68
N SER A 91 40.25 -20.22 -3.91
CA SER A 91 38.83 -20.25 -4.17
C SER A 91 38.43 -19.21 -5.23
N ILE A 92 37.61 -19.63 -6.15
CA ILE A 92 36.95 -18.72 -7.12
C ILE A 92 35.44 -18.74 -6.83
N LEU A 93 34.90 -17.63 -6.41
CA LEU A 93 33.45 -17.43 -6.31
C LEU A 93 32.94 -16.77 -7.57
N LEU A 94 32.09 -17.45 -8.34
CA LEU A 94 31.26 -16.82 -9.33
C LEU A 94 29.91 -16.49 -8.71
N ASP A 95 29.52 -15.22 -8.76
CA ASP A 95 28.21 -14.74 -8.34
C ASP A 95 27.75 -13.67 -9.34
N THR A 96 26.80 -14.04 -10.19
CA THR A 96 26.23 -13.14 -11.21
C THR A 96 24.89 -12.55 -10.76
N THR A 97 24.44 -12.88 -9.54
CA THR A 97 23.16 -12.44 -8.98
C THR A 97 23.31 -11.06 -8.38
N ILE A 98 22.43 -10.16 -8.75
CA ILE A 98 22.36 -8.82 -8.18
C ILE A 98 21.62 -8.91 -6.83
N PRO A 99 22.10 -8.25 -5.76
CA PRO A 99 21.38 -8.17 -4.50
C PRO A 99 19.94 -7.69 -4.68
N ASP A 100 18.98 -8.31 -3.97
CA ASP A 100 17.59 -7.85 -3.96
C ASP A 100 17.29 -7.09 -2.66
N VAL A 101 16.66 -5.91 -2.78
CA VAL A 101 16.32 -5.03 -1.65
C VAL A 101 14.81 -4.95 -1.51
N VAL A 102 14.29 -5.59 -0.49
CA VAL A 102 12.86 -5.60 -0.16
C VAL A 102 12.58 -4.54 0.92
N VAL A 103 11.66 -3.64 0.63
CA VAL A 103 11.25 -2.58 1.54
C VAL A 103 9.79 -2.75 1.89
N LYS A 104 9.47 -2.73 3.19
CA LYS A 104 8.12 -2.99 3.72
C LYS A 104 7.69 -1.94 4.73
N VAL A 105 6.38 -1.62 4.70
CA VAL A 105 5.70 -0.90 5.78
C VAL A 105 4.46 -1.69 6.16
N LYS A 106 4.30 -2.03 7.46
CA LYS A 106 3.15 -2.82 7.94
C LYS A 106 2.89 -4.09 7.10
N ASN A 107 3.94 -4.83 6.75
CA ASN A 107 3.90 -6.05 5.91
C ASN A 107 3.47 -5.82 4.43
N HIS A 108 3.48 -4.60 3.93
CA HIS A 108 3.24 -4.30 2.52
C HIS A 108 4.55 -3.88 1.85
N ASN A 109 4.87 -4.51 0.73
CA ASN A 109 6.04 -4.15 -0.07
C ASN A 109 5.84 -2.77 -0.68
N ILE A 110 6.87 -1.94 -0.56
CA ILE A 110 6.93 -0.60 -1.14
C ILE A 110 7.82 -0.65 -2.37
N MET A 111 7.35 -0.10 -3.47
CA MET A 111 8.12 -0.02 -4.71
C MET A 111 8.92 1.28 -4.74
N ASP A 112 8.44 2.30 -5.42
CA ASP A 112 9.19 3.53 -5.68
C ASP A 112 8.69 4.74 -4.89
N VAL A 113 7.47 4.68 -4.38
CA VAL A 113 6.84 5.77 -3.63
C VAL A 113 6.15 5.24 -2.39
N LEU A 114 6.39 5.89 -1.26
CA LEU A 114 5.74 5.63 0.03
C LEU A 114 4.97 6.87 0.48
N PRO A 115 3.67 6.90 0.29
CA PRO A 115 2.84 7.96 0.84
C PRO A 115 2.56 7.72 2.32
N LEU A 116 2.77 8.74 3.16
CA LEU A 116 2.60 8.66 4.62
C LEU A 116 1.70 9.76 5.17
N GLU A 117 0.71 9.36 5.99
CA GLU A 117 -0.10 10.30 6.78
C GLU A 117 0.61 10.70 8.09
N ASN A 118 1.34 9.78 8.69
CA ASN A 118 2.02 9.94 9.98
C ASN A 118 3.42 9.34 9.94
N LYS A 119 4.18 9.52 11.03
CA LYS A 119 5.43 8.82 11.24
C LYS A 119 5.22 7.31 11.15
N GLU A 120 6.09 6.63 10.38
CA GLU A 120 6.09 5.17 10.22
C GLU A 120 7.51 4.62 10.31
N THR A 121 7.60 3.32 10.56
CA THR A 121 8.85 2.58 10.49
C THR A 121 8.89 1.76 9.21
N ILE A 122 9.91 1.98 8.42
CA ILE A 122 10.22 1.22 7.20
C ILE A 122 11.13 0.06 7.59
N HIS A 123 10.73 -1.15 7.27
CA HIS A 123 11.55 -2.34 7.42
C HIS A 123 12.24 -2.66 6.09
N VAL A 124 13.56 -2.81 6.12
CA VAL A 124 14.39 -3.16 4.96
C VAL A 124 14.99 -4.54 5.16
N GLU A 125 14.88 -5.39 4.15
CA GLU A 125 15.45 -6.74 4.10
C GLU A 125 16.28 -6.89 2.81
N ILE A 126 17.54 -7.31 2.94
CA ILE A 126 18.46 -7.50 1.82
C ILE A 126 18.63 -9.00 1.61
N LEU A 127 18.18 -9.47 0.45
CA LEU A 127 18.26 -10.86 0.05
C LEU A 127 19.55 -11.08 -0.77
N GLU A 128 20.66 -11.28 -0.04
CA GLU A 128 21.98 -11.51 -0.62
C GLU A 128 22.83 -12.35 0.35
N GLU A 129 23.38 -13.49 -0.13
CA GLU A 129 24.22 -14.35 0.69
C GLU A 129 25.62 -13.76 0.93
N ASN A 130 26.19 -13.18 -0.10
CA ASN A 130 27.58 -12.69 -0.16
C ASN A 130 27.65 -11.15 -0.02
N LEU A 131 26.79 -10.56 0.79
CA LEU A 131 26.72 -9.10 0.99
C LEU A 131 28.07 -8.56 1.48
N LYS A 132 28.62 -7.57 0.76
CA LYS A 132 29.87 -6.86 1.09
C LYS A 132 29.59 -5.55 1.84
N SER A 133 28.64 -4.78 1.36
CA SER A 133 28.32 -3.48 1.96
C SER A 133 26.90 -3.05 1.69
N VAL A 134 26.37 -2.28 2.65
CA VAL A 134 25.10 -1.56 2.56
C VAL A 134 25.37 -0.12 2.92
N GLU A 135 24.85 0.80 2.13
CA GLU A 135 24.83 2.22 2.44
C GLU A 135 23.41 2.74 2.32
N VAL A 136 22.96 3.43 3.34
CA VAL A 136 21.60 3.97 3.42
C VAL A 136 21.67 5.47 3.57
N TYR A 137 20.85 6.18 2.80
CA TYR A 137 20.78 7.63 2.82
C TYR A 137 19.32 8.07 2.92
N LEU A 138 19.04 8.99 3.83
CA LEU A 138 17.79 9.72 3.90
C LEU A 138 18.06 11.19 3.59
N ASP A 139 17.50 11.73 2.50
CA ASP A 139 17.77 13.10 2.01
C ASP A 139 19.26 13.40 1.84
N ASP A 140 20.00 12.44 1.28
CA ASP A 140 21.47 12.47 1.10
C ASP A 140 22.31 12.44 2.39
N GLU A 141 21.68 12.38 3.57
CA GLU A 141 22.38 12.14 4.83
C GLU A 141 22.56 10.62 5.05
N LYS A 142 23.82 10.20 5.26
CA LYS A 142 24.13 8.79 5.49
C LYS A 142 23.62 8.37 6.85
N MET A 143 22.84 7.29 6.87
CA MET A 143 22.32 6.66 8.08
C MET A 143 23.26 5.55 8.58
N ASP A 144 23.28 5.36 9.88
CA ASP A 144 24.01 4.27 10.53
C ASP A 144 23.13 3.02 10.54
N CYS A 145 23.16 2.28 9.42
CA CYS A 145 22.44 1.02 9.24
C CYS A 145 23.43 -0.07 8.90
N GLU A 146 23.35 -1.20 9.57
CA GLU A 146 24.25 -2.33 9.39
C GLU A 146 23.45 -3.65 9.24
N GLY A 147 24.05 -4.60 8.51
CA GLY A 147 23.48 -5.95 8.34
C GLY A 147 22.52 -6.09 7.17
N LYS A 148 21.79 -7.19 7.16
CA LYS A 148 20.85 -7.54 6.08
C LYS A 148 19.41 -7.13 6.39
N GLU A 149 19.12 -6.82 7.64
CA GLU A 149 17.79 -6.39 8.10
C GLU A 149 17.95 -5.20 9.02
N PHE A 150 17.18 -4.14 8.81
CA PHE A 150 17.16 -2.95 9.65
C PHE A 150 15.87 -2.16 9.48
N ASP A 151 15.59 -1.32 10.48
CA ASP A 151 14.42 -0.46 10.53
C ASP A 151 14.82 1.00 10.41
N ILE A 152 14.02 1.79 9.68
CA ILE A 152 14.20 3.21 9.48
C ILE A 152 12.94 3.94 9.87
N ASP A 153 13.03 4.83 10.83
CA ASP A 153 11.95 5.72 11.22
C ASP A 153 11.88 6.93 10.28
N VAL A 154 10.75 7.14 9.64
CA VAL A 154 10.52 8.27 8.74
C VAL A 154 9.29 9.07 9.15
N THR A 155 9.33 10.38 8.92
CA THR A 155 8.21 11.28 9.15
C THR A 155 7.35 11.45 7.89
N SER A 156 6.13 11.97 8.05
CA SER A 156 5.24 12.31 6.92
C SER A 156 5.62 13.65 6.27
N GLN A 157 6.86 13.73 5.82
CA GLN A 157 7.41 14.86 5.05
C GLN A 157 7.94 14.33 3.72
N ASN A 158 8.30 15.24 2.83
CA ASN A 158 8.99 14.86 1.61
C ASN A 158 10.39 14.39 1.96
N HIS A 159 10.66 13.11 1.75
CA HIS A 159 11.97 12.50 1.93
C HIS A 159 12.30 11.62 0.73
N THR A 160 13.58 11.40 0.50
CA THR A 160 14.08 10.40 -0.43
C THR A 160 14.94 9.41 0.33
N LEU A 161 14.51 8.16 0.39
CA LEU A 161 15.29 7.04 0.92
C LEU A 161 16.04 6.37 -0.22
N ARG A 162 17.37 6.27 -0.09
CA ARG A 162 18.23 5.60 -1.05
C ARG A 162 19.06 4.51 -0.35
N ILE A 163 18.99 3.29 -0.88
CA ILE A 163 19.67 2.12 -0.35
C ILE A 163 20.59 1.58 -1.44
N LEU A 164 21.87 1.55 -1.19
CA LEU A 164 22.89 1.05 -2.10
C LEU A 164 23.49 -0.23 -1.51
N CYS A 165 23.37 -1.35 -2.22
CA CYS A 165 23.91 -2.63 -1.82
C CYS A 165 24.95 -3.10 -2.82
N ARG A 166 26.02 -3.70 -2.31
CA ARG A 166 27.06 -4.35 -3.10
C ARG A 166 27.42 -5.70 -2.50
N ASP A 167 27.54 -6.73 -3.31
CA ASP A 167 28.05 -8.03 -2.92
C ASP A 167 29.57 -8.14 -3.04
N VAL A 168 30.14 -9.27 -2.64
CA VAL A 168 31.58 -9.52 -2.72
C VAL A 168 32.06 -9.73 -4.16
N ALA A 169 31.20 -10.14 -5.09
CA ALA A 169 31.52 -10.31 -6.51
C ALA A 169 31.52 -8.99 -7.28
N GLY A 170 30.94 -7.92 -6.71
CA GLY A 170 30.89 -6.60 -7.29
C GLY A 170 29.58 -6.24 -7.95
N ASN A 171 28.54 -7.11 -7.84
CA ASN A 171 27.21 -6.72 -8.28
C ASN A 171 26.64 -5.65 -7.37
N GLU A 172 25.95 -4.66 -7.95
CA GLU A 172 25.40 -3.52 -7.24
C GLU A 172 23.94 -3.31 -7.57
N VAL A 173 23.17 -2.88 -6.57
CA VAL A 173 21.81 -2.38 -6.74
C VAL A 173 21.62 -1.10 -5.98
N GLU A 174 20.93 -0.15 -6.57
CA GLU A 174 20.42 1.04 -5.93
C GLU A 174 18.90 0.99 -5.89
N ARG A 175 18.35 1.12 -4.68
CA ARG A 175 16.91 1.24 -4.45
C ARG A 175 16.59 2.64 -3.99
N LYS A 176 15.73 3.35 -4.73
CA LYS A 176 15.27 4.69 -4.38
C LYS A 176 13.78 4.66 -4.09
N ILE A 177 13.37 5.31 -2.98
CA ILE A 177 11.97 5.43 -2.57
C ILE A 177 11.69 6.88 -2.21
N ASP A 178 10.74 7.49 -2.88
CA ASP A 178 10.27 8.82 -2.55
C ASP A 178 9.15 8.73 -1.51
N ILE A 179 9.33 9.36 -0.36
CA ILE A 179 8.37 9.41 0.74
C ILE A 179 7.61 10.72 0.62
N LEU A 180 6.28 10.62 0.49
CA LEU A 180 5.42 11.78 0.26
C LEU A 180 4.43 11.95 1.42
N PRO A 181 4.23 13.18 1.94
CA PRO A 181 3.18 13.45 2.89
C PRO A 181 1.82 13.29 2.23
N ILE A 182 0.89 12.62 2.92
CA ILE A 182 -0.50 12.55 2.50
C ILE A 182 -1.35 13.45 3.38
N VAL A 183 -2.09 14.34 2.75
CA VAL A 183 -3.11 15.15 3.39
C VAL A 183 -4.45 14.75 2.81
N PHE A 184 -5.28 14.07 3.62
CA PHE A 184 -6.67 13.82 3.23
C PHE A 184 -7.48 15.10 3.38
N PRO A 185 -8.23 15.51 2.34
CA PRO A 185 -9.12 16.65 2.46
C PRO A 185 -10.21 16.34 3.50
N GLU A 186 -10.49 17.29 4.39
CA GLU A 186 -11.59 17.16 5.34
C GLU A 186 -12.92 17.44 4.65
N CYS A 187 -13.90 16.56 4.87
CA CYS A 187 -15.26 16.74 4.39
C CYS A 187 -16.11 17.43 5.43
N GLU A 188 -16.97 18.37 5.02
CA GLU A 188 -17.93 19.03 5.91
C GLU A 188 -18.98 18.05 6.47
N LEU A 189 -19.16 16.89 5.82
CA LEU A 189 -20.09 15.85 6.27
C LEU A 189 -19.49 15.10 7.47
N LYS A 190 -19.91 15.45 8.69
CA LYS A 190 -19.45 14.80 9.94
C LYS A 190 -20.48 13.84 10.53
N ASP A 191 -21.77 14.00 10.23
CA ASP A 191 -22.88 13.23 10.77
C ASP A 191 -23.71 12.58 9.67
N ALA A 192 -24.69 11.78 10.07
CA ALA A 192 -25.66 11.21 9.15
C ALA A 192 -26.68 12.29 8.73
N LEU A 193 -26.76 12.59 7.44
CA LEU A 193 -27.77 13.45 6.84
C LEU A 193 -28.88 12.62 6.17
N TYR A 194 -30.12 13.12 6.25
CA TYR A 194 -31.28 12.50 5.60
C TYR A 194 -31.79 13.39 4.47
N THR A 195 -31.93 12.82 3.28
CA THR A 195 -32.40 13.58 2.12
C THR A 195 -33.38 12.76 1.26
N LYS A 196 -34.29 13.48 0.58
CA LYS A 196 -35.14 12.95 -0.49
C LYS A 196 -34.66 13.40 -1.88
N GLU A 197 -33.72 14.32 -1.91
CA GLU A 197 -33.11 14.81 -3.16
C GLU A 197 -32.16 13.76 -3.68
N ASN A 198 -32.24 13.46 -4.96
CA ASN A 198 -31.43 12.44 -5.61
C ASN A 198 -30.00 12.89 -5.91
N LYS A 199 -29.62 14.10 -5.52
CA LYS A 199 -28.29 14.69 -5.66
C LYS A 199 -27.96 15.55 -4.45
N MET A 200 -26.66 15.57 -4.11
CA MET A 200 -26.16 16.45 -3.06
C MET A 200 -24.69 16.78 -3.34
N ASP A 201 -24.31 18.01 -3.05
CA ASP A 201 -22.90 18.43 -3.10
C ASP A 201 -22.22 18.10 -1.76
N LEU A 202 -21.14 17.34 -1.82
CA LEU A 202 -20.21 17.18 -0.72
C LEU A 202 -19.13 18.26 -0.86
N LYS A 203 -18.90 19.00 0.22
CA LYS A 203 -17.89 20.06 0.28
C LYS A 203 -16.70 19.62 1.13
N PHE A 204 -15.52 20.04 0.71
CA PHE A 204 -14.27 19.79 1.40
C PHE A 204 -13.64 21.09 1.85
N ASP A 205 -12.80 21.01 2.87
CA ASP A 205 -12.06 22.17 3.38
C ASP A 205 -10.85 22.45 2.46
N GLY A 206 -11.11 23.23 1.42
CA GLY A 206 -10.17 23.60 0.38
C GLY A 206 -10.12 22.65 -0.82
N ILE A 207 -9.26 23.03 -1.78
CA ILE A 207 -9.06 22.26 -3.02
C ILE A 207 -8.21 21.03 -2.72
N CYS A 208 -8.68 19.86 -3.14
CA CYS A 208 -7.93 18.63 -3.06
C CYS A 208 -6.83 18.61 -4.13
N GLU A 209 -5.58 18.90 -3.76
CA GLU A 209 -4.44 18.90 -4.67
C GLU A 209 -3.92 17.48 -4.99
N MET A 210 -4.25 16.51 -4.14
CA MET A 210 -3.80 15.13 -4.30
C MET A 210 -4.76 14.32 -5.18
N PRO A 211 -4.24 13.30 -5.90
CA PRO A 211 -5.03 12.50 -6.82
C PRO A 211 -5.90 11.46 -6.09
N PHE A 212 -7.02 11.92 -5.51
CA PHE A 212 -7.99 11.05 -4.86
C PHE A 212 -9.22 10.78 -5.73
N TYR A 213 -9.74 9.56 -5.62
CA TYR A 213 -11.13 9.23 -5.93
C TYR A 213 -12.00 9.33 -4.68
N LEU A 214 -13.21 9.86 -4.83
CA LEU A 214 -14.29 9.66 -3.87
C LEU A 214 -15.08 8.42 -4.31
N LYS A 215 -14.95 7.32 -3.58
CA LYS A 215 -15.75 6.11 -3.78
C LYS A 215 -17.05 6.21 -3.02
N VAL A 216 -18.16 5.97 -3.69
CA VAL A 216 -19.52 6.08 -3.18
C VAL A 216 -20.10 4.69 -3.04
N TYR A 217 -20.48 4.31 -1.83
CA TYR A 217 -21.07 3.02 -1.50
C TYR A 217 -22.53 3.18 -1.08
N CYS A 218 -23.39 2.23 -1.46
CA CYS A 218 -24.73 2.07 -0.92
C CYS A 218 -24.79 0.76 -0.15
N GLY A 219 -24.86 0.83 1.18
CA GLY A 219 -24.60 -0.32 2.03
C GLY A 219 -23.16 -0.81 1.88
N GLN A 220 -22.97 -2.03 1.37
CA GLN A 220 -21.63 -2.59 1.10
C GLN A 220 -21.24 -2.54 -0.38
N ASP A 221 -22.14 -2.15 -1.26
CA ASP A 221 -21.92 -2.16 -2.70
C ASP A 221 -21.31 -0.83 -3.17
N LEU A 222 -20.21 -0.92 -3.92
CA LEU A 222 -19.62 0.23 -4.61
C LEU A 222 -20.55 0.66 -5.76
N CYS A 223 -21.11 1.84 -5.66
CA CYS A 223 -21.98 2.39 -6.71
C CYS A 223 -21.16 2.97 -7.86
N TYR A 224 -20.20 3.84 -7.54
CA TYR A 224 -19.32 4.49 -8.50
C TYR A 224 -18.17 5.23 -7.80
N SER A 225 -17.25 5.75 -8.61
CA SER A 225 -16.12 6.56 -8.16
C SER A 225 -16.12 7.91 -8.87
N LEU A 226 -15.79 8.97 -8.16
CA LEU A 226 -15.72 10.34 -8.67
C LEU A 226 -14.31 10.88 -8.50
N ASP A 227 -13.82 11.60 -9.49
CA ASP A 227 -12.52 12.27 -9.42
C ASP A 227 -12.62 13.53 -8.56
N LEU A 228 -11.84 13.57 -7.47
CA LEU A 228 -11.81 14.69 -6.53
C LEU A 228 -10.63 15.65 -6.76
N GLU A 229 -9.65 15.26 -7.56
CA GLU A 229 -8.46 16.07 -7.81
C GLU A 229 -8.81 17.47 -8.34
N ASN A 230 -8.19 18.49 -7.75
CA ASN A 230 -8.41 19.91 -8.05
C ASN A 230 -9.85 20.42 -7.81
N ARG A 231 -10.56 19.80 -6.84
CA ARG A 231 -11.94 20.18 -6.47
C ARG A 231 -12.06 20.42 -4.97
N ASP A 232 -12.90 21.36 -4.60
CA ASP A 232 -13.35 21.64 -3.24
C ASP A 232 -14.77 21.13 -2.96
N ALA A 233 -15.49 20.73 -4.00
CA ALA A 233 -16.83 20.15 -3.91
C ALA A 233 -17.08 19.13 -5.02
N ILE A 234 -17.94 18.15 -4.74
CA ILE A 234 -18.33 17.14 -5.70
C ILE A 234 -19.79 16.75 -5.53
N THR A 235 -20.52 16.69 -6.65
CA THR A 235 -21.94 16.27 -6.65
C THR A 235 -22.03 14.75 -6.64
N VAL A 236 -22.75 14.22 -5.66
CA VAL A 236 -23.07 12.81 -5.51
C VAL A 236 -24.50 12.55 -5.96
N ASP A 237 -24.69 11.53 -6.80
CA ASP A 237 -26.00 11.07 -7.25
C ASP A 237 -26.48 9.83 -6.46
N PHE A 238 -27.72 9.86 -5.98
CA PHE A 238 -28.34 8.74 -5.27
C PHE A 238 -29.28 8.00 -6.22
N THR A 239 -28.93 6.76 -6.55
CA THR A 239 -29.65 5.94 -7.54
C THR A 239 -30.70 5.02 -6.93
N SER A 240 -30.53 4.67 -5.65
CA SER A 240 -31.42 3.79 -4.90
C SER A 240 -31.61 4.26 -3.46
N ASN A 241 -32.75 3.95 -2.85
CA ASN A 241 -32.95 4.24 -1.44
C ASN A 241 -31.97 3.43 -0.58
N GLY A 242 -31.34 4.08 0.38
CA GLY A 242 -30.36 3.44 1.25
C GLY A 242 -29.44 4.40 1.95
N THR A 243 -28.47 3.84 2.68
CA THR A 243 -27.42 4.59 3.36
C THR A 243 -26.18 4.62 2.48
N TYR A 244 -25.73 5.81 2.16
CA TYR A 244 -24.54 6.07 1.36
C TYR A 244 -23.39 6.43 2.29
N THR A 245 -22.25 5.76 2.08
CA THR A 245 -20.98 6.02 2.75
C THR A 245 -19.92 6.33 1.71
N PHE A 246 -18.84 6.98 2.14
CA PHE A 246 -17.86 7.57 1.26
C PHE A 246 -16.45 7.20 1.71
N VAL A 247 -15.59 6.88 0.74
CA VAL A 247 -14.19 6.57 1.00
C VAL A 247 -13.32 7.37 0.02
N LEU A 248 -12.38 8.13 0.54
CA LEU A 248 -11.30 8.70 -0.24
C LEU A 248 -10.27 7.61 -0.49
N GLU A 249 -9.88 7.41 -1.75
CA GLU A 249 -8.86 6.42 -2.14
C GLU A 249 -7.88 7.08 -3.10
N HIS A 250 -6.58 6.93 -2.82
CA HIS A 250 -5.54 7.48 -3.68
C HIS A 250 -5.53 6.75 -5.03
N LYS A 251 -5.43 7.50 -6.16
CA LYS A 251 -5.57 6.93 -7.51
C LYS A 251 -4.49 5.91 -7.84
N GLU A 252 -3.25 6.20 -7.47
CA GLU A 252 -2.07 5.36 -7.78
C GLU A 252 -1.80 4.32 -6.68
N TYR A 253 -2.22 4.61 -5.44
CA TYR A 253 -1.97 3.77 -4.26
C TYR A 253 -3.29 3.41 -3.56
N PRO A 254 -4.07 2.43 -4.07
CA PRO A 254 -5.41 2.11 -3.55
C PRO A 254 -5.45 1.61 -2.11
N GLN A 255 -4.30 1.16 -1.56
CA GLN A 255 -4.17 0.82 -0.14
C GLN A 255 -4.28 2.04 0.77
N ILE A 256 -4.02 3.25 0.23
CA ILE A 256 -4.15 4.52 0.93
C ILE A 256 -5.57 5.01 0.76
N LYS A 257 -6.35 4.86 1.81
CA LYS A 257 -7.76 5.21 1.81
C LYS A 257 -8.23 5.64 3.19
N LYS A 258 -9.18 6.56 3.22
CA LYS A 258 -9.83 7.07 4.42
C LYS A 258 -11.34 7.11 4.23
N ALA A 259 -12.07 6.46 5.13
CA ALA A 259 -13.52 6.61 5.17
C ALA A 259 -13.89 7.99 5.73
N LEU A 260 -14.87 8.65 5.13
CA LEU A 260 -15.46 9.86 5.70
C LEU A 260 -16.30 9.50 6.92
N GLU A 261 -16.36 10.40 7.91
CA GLU A 261 -17.06 10.17 9.17
C GLU A 261 -18.59 10.14 9.00
N GLY A 262 -19.11 10.96 8.09
CA GLY A 262 -20.54 11.10 7.86
C GLY A 262 -21.11 10.12 6.84
N SER A 263 -22.43 10.08 6.78
CA SER A 263 -23.19 9.28 5.81
C SER A 263 -24.42 10.04 5.32
N ILE A 264 -24.98 9.61 4.19
CA ILE A 264 -26.24 10.19 3.65
C ILE A 264 -27.25 9.07 3.52
N VAL A 265 -28.39 9.25 4.17
CA VAL A 265 -29.55 8.38 4.02
C VAL A 265 -30.48 9.00 2.98
N TYR A 266 -30.51 8.41 1.82
CA TYR A 266 -31.43 8.82 0.75
C TYR A 266 -32.68 7.96 0.77
N SER A 267 -33.85 8.61 0.77
CA SER A 267 -35.14 7.92 0.62
C SER A 267 -36.15 8.83 -0.10
N ASN A 268 -36.61 8.37 -1.25
CA ASN A 268 -37.69 9.01 -1.99
C ASN A 268 -39.04 8.29 -1.78
N ILE A 269 -39.11 7.35 -0.82
CA ILE A 269 -40.33 6.60 -0.51
C ILE A 269 -41.32 7.55 0.14
N THR A 270 -42.51 7.69 -0.47
CA THR A 270 -43.62 8.39 0.18
C THR A 270 -44.18 7.45 1.25
N PRO A 271 -44.30 7.91 2.52
CA PRO A 271 -44.92 7.14 3.56
C PRO A 271 -46.36 6.73 3.17
N ILE A 272 -46.66 5.43 3.22
CA ILE A 272 -48.00 4.93 3.12
C ILE A 272 -48.44 4.58 4.52
N ILE A 273 -49.51 5.26 4.98
CA ILE A 273 -50.10 5.00 6.29
C ILE A 273 -51.50 4.43 6.04
N THR A 274 -51.73 3.27 6.59
CA THR A 274 -53.04 2.61 6.50
C THR A 274 -53.67 2.61 7.90
N LEU A 275 -54.81 3.25 8.02
CA LEU A 275 -55.62 3.19 9.26
C LEU A 275 -56.42 1.89 9.28
N GLN A 276 -56.29 1.15 10.32
CA GLN A 276 -57.12 -0.05 10.56
C GLN A 276 -58.02 0.20 11.79
N PRO A 277 -59.18 0.82 11.60
CA PRO A 277 -60.14 0.96 12.68
C PRO A 277 -60.83 -0.37 12.98
N SER A 278 -61.08 -0.66 14.24
CA SER A 278 -61.83 -1.84 14.64
C SER A 278 -63.31 -1.78 14.20
N SER A 279 -63.83 -0.54 14.02
CA SER A 279 -65.17 -0.27 13.44
C SER A 279 -65.19 1.12 12.83
N LYS A 280 -66.08 1.39 11.85
CA LYS A 280 -66.30 2.71 11.26
C LYS A 280 -67.15 3.63 12.12
N VAL A 281 -68.00 3.06 12.94
CA VAL A 281 -68.89 3.75 13.90
C VAL A 281 -68.93 2.92 15.17
N SER A 282 -68.67 3.55 16.31
CA SER A 282 -68.68 2.86 17.59
C SER A 282 -69.19 3.79 18.69
N ASN A 283 -69.92 3.22 19.64
CA ASN A 283 -70.27 3.84 20.93
C ASN A 283 -69.32 3.43 22.06
N GLU A 284 -68.29 2.67 21.71
CA GLU A 284 -67.22 2.22 22.60
C GLU A 284 -65.88 2.82 22.17
N ASP A 285 -64.89 2.70 23.02
CA ASP A 285 -63.50 3.13 22.72
C ASP A 285 -63.02 2.41 21.45
N VAL A 286 -62.49 3.16 20.48
CA VAL A 286 -61.99 2.66 19.22
C VAL A 286 -60.48 2.71 19.21
N PHE A 287 -59.86 1.57 19.03
CA PHE A 287 -58.44 1.44 18.82
C PHE A 287 -58.11 1.58 17.34
N VAL A 288 -57.24 2.52 17.05
CA VAL A 288 -56.75 2.75 15.69
C VAL A 288 -55.32 2.30 15.59
N GLY A 289 -55.13 1.16 14.94
CA GLY A 289 -53.80 0.66 14.58
C GLY A 289 -53.30 1.35 13.29
N LEU A 290 -52.08 1.69 13.29
CA LEU A 290 -51.41 2.32 12.11
C LEU A 290 -50.37 1.37 11.62
N ASN A 291 -50.53 0.88 10.38
CA ASN A 291 -49.49 0.16 9.68
C ASN A 291 -48.74 1.14 8.77
N TRP A 292 -47.43 1.22 8.95
CA TRP A 292 -46.57 2.01 8.09
C TRP A 292 -45.43 1.16 7.52
N TYR A 293 -44.99 1.51 6.33
CA TYR A 293 -43.81 0.96 5.73
C TYR A 293 -42.90 2.12 5.30
N VAL A 294 -42.10 2.62 6.25
CA VAL A 294 -41.04 3.60 5.97
C VAL A 294 -39.89 3.37 6.92
N PRO A 295 -38.68 3.11 6.42
CA PRO A 295 -37.53 2.77 7.28
C PRO A 295 -37.02 3.97 8.12
N TYR A 296 -37.37 5.22 7.77
CA TYR A 296 -36.82 6.40 8.40
C TYR A 296 -37.87 7.47 8.64
N ILE A 297 -38.59 7.41 9.76
CA ILE A 297 -39.56 8.45 10.19
C ILE A 297 -38.95 9.29 11.30
N LYS A 298 -38.81 10.59 11.08
CA LYS A 298 -38.30 11.51 12.09
C LYS A 298 -39.36 11.82 13.17
N LYS A 299 -40.60 12.08 12.74
CA LYS A 299 -41.77 12.36 13.62
C LYS A 299 -43.05 12.02 12.90
N ALA A 300 -43.98 11.42 13.60
CA ALA A 300 -45.33 11.18 13.11
C ALA A 300 -46.36 11.70 14.14
N TYR A 301 -47.44 12.27 13.66
CA TYR A 301 -48.55 12.77 14.47
C TYR A 301 -49.86 12.33 13.83
N VAL A 302 -50.86 12.09 14.67
CA VAL A 302 -52.22 11.90 14.27
C VAL A 302 -53.03 13.07 14.72
N ASP A 303 -53.71 13.76 13.80
CA ASP A 303 -54.66 14.78 14.10
C ASP A 303 -56.05 14.15 14.17
N VAL A 304 -56.66 14.17 15.37
CA VAL A 304 -58.03 13.67 15.60
C VAL A 304 -58.95 14.88 15.65
N GLU A 305 -59.98 14.87 14.82
CA GLU A 305 -61.03 15.92 14.85
C GLU A 305 -62.34 15.29 15.31
N LEU A 306 -62.83 15.79 16.46
CA LEU A 306 -64.08 15.38 17.03
C LEU A 306 -64.93 16.61 17.29
N ASP A 307 -66.15 16.72 16.72
CA ASP A 307 -67.04 17.88 16.88
C ASP A 307 -66.38 19.24 16.55
N GLY A 308 -65.48 19.25 15.58
CA GLY A 308 -64.74 20.47 15.18
C GLY A 308 -63.55 20.80 16.10
N ILE A 309 -63.33 20.04 17.16
CA ILE A 309 -62.17 20.17 18.03
C ILE A 309 -61.05 19.28 17.45
N LYS A 310 -59.91 19.90 17.14
CA LYS A 310 -58.72 19.19 16.66
C LYS A 310 -57.76 18.95 17.80
N ASP A 311 -57.36 17.72 17.99
CA ASP A 311 -56.33 17.32 18.93
C ASP A 311 -55.20 16.58 18.22
N ARG A 312 -53.95 16.91 18.54
CA ARG A 312 -52.78 16.31 17.92
C ARG A 312 -52.08 15.37 18.89
N HIS A 313 -52.04 14.12 18.52
CA HIS A 313 -51.35 13.10 19.28
C HIS A 313 -50.03 12.69 18.64
N PRO A 314 -48.95 12.59 19.41
CA PRO A 314 -47.74 11.96 18.93
C PRO A 314 -48.05 10.51 18.59
N PHE A 315 -47.48 10.04 17.48
CA PHE A 315 -47.75 8.69 17.02
C PHE A 315 -46.90 7.66 17.80
N ASN A 316 -47.58 6.76 18.51
CA ASN A 316 -47.01 5.61 19.22
C ASN A 316 -47.85 4.38 18.81
N GLU A 317 -47.49 3.70 17.74
CA GLU A 317 -48.03 2.42 17.26
C GLU A 317 -49.56 2.21 17.33
N GLU A 318 -50.25 2.60 18.38
CA GLU A 318 -51.71 2.50 18.59
C GLU A 318 -52.25 3.74 19.27
N ILE A 319 -53.39 4.22 18.80
CA ILE A 319 -54.11 5.33 19.40
C ILE A 319 -55.50 4.86 19.83
N CYS A 320 -55.83 5.06 21.09
CA CYS A 320 -57.17 4.82 21.62
C CYS A 320 -58.01 6.12 21.53
N LEU A 321 -59.03 6.06 20.68
CA LEU A 321 -60.06 7.10 20.61
C LEU A 321 -61.17 6.75 21.59
N LYS A 322 -61.32 7.53 22.68
CA LYS A 322 -62.32 7.29 23.70
C LYS A 322 -63.73 7.64 23.23
N ALA A 323 -64.64 6.79 23.52
CA ALA A 323 -66.08 7.03 23.27
C ALA A 323 -66.56 8.24 24.07
N VAL A 324 -67.36 9.09 23.43
CA VAL A 324 -68.11 10.18 24.09
C VAL A 324 -69.58 9.73 24.18
N GLU A 325 -70.17 9.79 25.37
CA GLU A 325 -71.55 9.39 25.57
C GLU A 325 -72.47 10.04 24.52
N ASN A 326 -73.22 9.16 23.79
CA ASN A 326 -74.22 9.53 22.80
C ASN A 326 -73.74 10.18 21.48
N LYS A 327 -72.49 10.00 21.06
CA LYS A 327 -71.98 10.52 19.78
C LYS A 327 -71.20 9.46 19.00
N ASP A 328 -71.48 9.41 17.70
CA ASP A 328 -70.70 8.56 16.77
C ASP A 328 -69.34 9.21 16.51
N LEU A 329 -68.28 8.42 16.61
CA LEU A 329 -66.94 8.83 16.27
C LEU A 329 -66.72 8.77 14.76
N PHE A 330 -66.54 9.93 14.11
CA PHE A 330 -66.13 10.02 12.74
C PHE A 330 -64.67 10.48 12.71
N TYR A 331 -63.79 9.80 12.00
CA TYR A 331 -62.44 10.28 11.76
C TYR A 331 -62.22 10.57 10.30
N LYS A 332 -61.48 11.60 10.04
CA LYS A 332 -61.09 12.04 8.72
C LYS A 332 -59.56 11.97 8.55
N ASP A 333 -59.11 11.25 7.52
CA ASP A 333 -57.71 11.19 7.17
C ASP A 333 -57.22 12.58 6.71
N THR A 334 -56.41 13.27 7.52
CA THR A 334 -55.71 14.45 7.12
C THR A 334 -54.22 14.29 7.42
N PHE A 335 -53.48 13.83 6.46
CA PHE A 335 -52.01 13.76 6.54
C PHE A 335 -51.40 15.09 6.13
N ASN A 336 -50.81 15.83 7.06
CA ASN A 336 -49.93 16.93 6.71
C ASN A 336 -48.53 16.39 6.38
N LYS A 337 -48.15 16.49 5.12
CA LYS A 337 -46.76 16.29 4.69
C LYS A 337 -45.88 17.36 5.36
N THR A 338 -45.34 17.10 6.54
CA THR A 338 -44.31 17.95 7.09
C THR A 338 -43.01 17.64 6.36
N GLY A 339 -42.67 18.55 5.47
CA GLY A 339 -41.38 18.51 4.76
C GLY A 339 -40.20 18.57 5.75
N TYR A 340 -39.13 17.92 5.40
CA TYR A 340 -37.83 18.05 6.06
C TYR A 340 -37.43 19.53 6.08
N ARG A 341 -37.16 20.11 7.24
CA ARG A 341 -36.43 21.37 7.34
C ARG A 341 -34.97 21.06 7.63
N HIS A 342 -34.13 21.58 6.76
CA HIS A 342 -32.71 21.69 7.03
C HIS A 342 -32.47 22.57 8.25
N HIS A 343 -31.65 22.12 9.16
CA HIS A 343 -30.87 22.96 10.08
C HIS A 343 -29.41 22.68 9.81
#